data_cf35c1d989da30f41d3ca6551bb825a8
#
_entry.id   cf35c1d989da30f41d3ca6551bb825a8
#
_cell.length_a   1.000
_cell.length_b   1.000
_cell.length_c   1.000
_cell.angle_alpha   90.00
_cell.angle_beta   90.00
_cell.angle_gamma   90.00
#
_symmetry.space_group_name_H-M   'P 1'
#
loop_
_entity.id
_entity.type
_entity.pdbx_description
1 polymer ?
#
loop_
_entity_poly.entity_id
_entity_poly.type
_entity_poly.pdbx_seq_one_letter_code
_entity_poly.pdbx_strand_id
1 'polypeptide(L)'
;MGLDILLEDEKVKVDRIMGHGGFFKTRGVGQRYLAAAVNAPVTVMDTASEGGAWGIALLAAYLADKKDGEKLEDFLDNRIFKELSGETIEPTKEEIDGFDAFMDHYKAGLEIEKSAIEHMKW
;
A
#
# COMPACT_ATOMS: atom_id res chain seq x y z
N MET A 1 -9.78 1.51 -9.45
CA MET A 1 -11.19 1.49 -8.95
C MET A 1 -11.29 2.10 -7.54
N GLY A 2 -10.87 1.47 -6.47
CA GLY A 2 -11.07 2.06 -5.13
C GLY A 2 -10.27 3.34 -4.88
N LEU A 3 -9.04 3.42 -5.36
CA LEU A 3 -8.19 4.61 -5.23
C LEU A 3 -8.54 5.73 -6.24
N ASP A 4 -9.33 5.45 -7.27
CA ASP A 4 -9.71 6.45 -8.28
C ASP A 4 -10.47 7.62 -7.63
N ILE A 5 -11.29 7.34 -6.62
CA ILE A 5 -11.97 8.37 -5.82
C ILE A 5 -10.94 9.36 -5.25
N LEU A 6 -9.86 8.86 -4.68
CA LEU A 6 -8.84 9.68 -4.07
C LEU A 6 -8.01 10.44 -5.11
N LEU A 7 -7.60 9.74 -6.16
CA LEU A 7 -6.63 10.26 -7.14
C LEU A 7 -7.28 11.10 -8.24
N GLU A 8 -8.48 10.69 -8.70
CA GLU A 8 -9.17 11.32 -9.83
C GLU A 8 -10.27 12.29 -9.39
N ASP A 9 -11.14 11.87 -8.46
CA ASP A 9 -12.26 12.69 -8.02
C ASP A 9 -11.79 13.77 -7.04
N GLU A 10 -11.07 13.38 -5.99
CA GLU A 10 -10.56 14.30 -4.96
C GLU A 10 -9.23 14.97 -5.36
N LYS A 11 -8.59 14.51 -6.43
CA LYS A 11 -7.32 15.03 -6.96
C LYS A 11 -6.21 15.14 -5.93
N VAL A 12 -6.14 14.20 -5.01
CA VAL A 12 -5.07 14.13 -4.02
C VAL A 12 -3.76 13.81 -4.72
N LYS A 13 -2.76 14.65 -4.50
CA LYS A 13 -1.41 14.38 -4.99
C LYS A 13 -0.72 13.40 -4.05
N VAL A 14 -0.28 12.29 -4.60
CA VAL A 14 0.44 11.25 -3.86
C VAL A 14 1.89 11.26 -4.33
N ASP A 15 2.79 11.70 -3.47
CA ASP A 15 4.23 11.68 -3.78
C ASP A 15 4.81 10.27 -3.65
N ARG A 16 4.28 9.48 -2.70
CA ARG A 16 4.77 8.12 -2.42
C ARG A 16 3.74 7.34 -1.59
N ILE A 17 3.68 6.04 -1.82
CA ILE A 17 2.88 5.10 -1.02
C ILE A 17 3.81 4.25 -0.15
N MET A 18 3.44 4.06 1.12
CA MET A 18 4.11 3.14 2.02
C MET A 18 3.33 1.84 2.10
N GLY A 19 3.96 0.73 1.68
CA GLY A 19 3.35 -0.59 1.67
C GLY A 19 3.66 -1.39 2.93
N HIS A 20 2.62 -1.97 3.56
CA HIS A 20 2.74 -2.87 4.70
C HIS A 20 1.82 -4.09 4.56
N GLY A 21 2.17 -5.17 5.23
CA GLY A 21 1.34 -6.36 5.33
C GLY A 21 1.76 -7.51 4.42
N GLY A 22 1.00 -8.60 4.51
CA GLY A 22 1.32 -9.88 3.87
C GLY A 22 1.42 -9.84 2.34
N PHE A 23 0.78 -8.87 1.69
CA PHE A 23 0.89 -8.64 0.25
C PHE A 23 2.34 -8.38 -0.21
N PHE A 24 3.17 -7.82 0.66
CA PHE A 24 4.56 -7.48 0.38
C PHE A 24 5.58 -8.54 0.81
N LYS A 25 5.13 -9.73 1.27
CA LYS A 25 6.03 -10.83 1.67
C LYS A 25 6.92 -11.31 0.53
N THR A 26 6.39 -11.34 -0.69
CA THR A 26 7.22 -11.61 -1.88
C THR A 26 7.84 -10.31 -2.35
N ARG A 27 9.12 -10.15 -2.01
CA ARG A 27 9.88 -8.93 -2.27
C ARG A 27 9.76 -8.46 -3.73
N GLY A 28 9.46 -7.21 -3.93
CA GLY A 28 9.38 -6.55 -5.22
C GLY A 28 8.12 -6.83 -6.03
N VAL A 29 7.47 -8.00 -5.89
CA VAL A 29 6.35 -8.39 -6.75
C VAL A 29 5.11 -7.52 -6.49
N GLY A 30 4.52 -7.62 -5.31
CA GLY A 30 3.35 -6.81 -4.96
C GLY A 30 3.62 -5.30 -5.03
N GLN A 31 4.85 -4.90 -4.71
CA GLN A 31 5.30 -3.52 -4.77
C GLN A 31 5.26 -2.96 -6.20
N ARG A 32 5.76 -3.71 -7.20
CA ARG A 32 5.71 -3.32 -8.62
C ARG A 32 4.29 -3.20 -9.14
N TYR A 33 3.46 -4.21 -8.85
CA TYR A 33 2.05 -4.16 -9.26
C TYR A 33 1.32 -2.98 -8.65
N LEU A 34 1.55 -2.68 -7.37
CA LEU A 34 0.92 -1.54 -6.73
C LEU A 34 1.45 -0.21 -7.33
N ALA A 35 2.75 -0.09 -7.57
CA ALA A 35 3.34 1.10 -8.17
C ALA A 35 2.75 1.36 -9.57
N ALA A 36 2.63 0.33 -10.40
CA ALA A 36 1.99 0.42 -11.71
C ALA A 36 0.51 0.83 -11.60
N ALA A 37 -0.23 0.20 -10.66
CA ALA A 37 -1.65 0.44 -10.47
C ALA A 37 -2.01 1.87 -10.04
N VAL A 38 -1.12 2.51 -9.29
CA VAL A 38 -1.37 3.86 -8.73
C VAL A 38 -0.54 4.95 -9.40
N ASN A 39 0.30 4.57 -10.35
CA ASN A 39 1.23 5.45 -11.05
C ASN A 39 2.03 6.36 -10.08
N ALA A 40 2.54 5.75 -9.00
CA ALA A 40 3.32 6.46 -7.98
C ALA A 40 4.39 5.54 -7.37
N PRO A 41 5.50 6.09 -6.85
CA PRO A 41 6.50 5.32 -6.13
C PRO A 41 5.92 4.59 -4.93
N VAL A 42 6.29 3.33 -4.74
CA VAL A 42 5.91 2.53 -3.57
C VAL A 42 7.14 2.16 -2.78
N THR A 43 7.16 2.50 -1.50
CA THR A 43 8.19 2.11 -0.55
C THR A 43 7.70 0.98 0.34
N VAL A 44 8.50 -0.05 0.49
CA VAL A 44 8.25 -1.17 1.40
C VAL A 44 9.43 -1.27 2.35
N MET A 45 9.14 -1.14 3.64
CA MET A 45 10.15 -1.24 4.70
C MET A 45 10.54 -2.70 4.95
N ASP A 46 11.75 -2.94 5.46
CA ASP A 46 12.21 -4.30 5.79
C ASP A 46 11.31 -5.00 6.83
N THR A 47 10.57 -4.23 7.63
CA THR A 47 9.59 -4.70 8.62
C THR A 47 8.18 -4.89 8.08
N ALA A 48 7.95 -4.68 6.79
CA ALA A 48 6.60 -4.56 6.21
C ALA A 48 5.77 -5.85 6.28
N SER A 49 6.40 -7.02 6.30
CA SER A 49 5.68 -8.31 6.30
C SER A 49 4.79 -8.53 7.54
N GLU A 50 5.15 -7.91 8.66
CA GLU A 50 4.49 -8.08 9.97
C GLU A 50 3.97 -6.73 10.54
N GLY A 51 3.58 -5.82 9.65
CA GLY A 51 3.25 -4.42 9.98
C GLY A 51 2.23 -4.25 11.11
N GLY A 52 1.20 -5.10 11.19
CA GLY A 52 0.18 -5.02 12.26
C GLY A 52 0.75 -5.34 13.63
N ALA A 53 1.44 -6.47 13.77
CA ALA A 53 2.04 -6.89 15.03
C ALA A 53 3.16 -5.92 15.46
N TRP A 54 3.97 -5.49 14.52
CA TRP A 54 5.03 -4.52 14.74
C TRP A 54 4.49 -3.16 15.20
N GLY A 55 3.44 -2.65 14.55
CA GLY A 55 2.80 -1.39 14.93
C GLY A 55 2.23 -1.42 16.36
N ILE A 56 1.59 -2.52 16.76
CA ILE A 56 1.11 -2.69 18.14
C ILE A 56 2.27 -2.73 19.14
N ALA A 57 3.36 -3.43 18.79
CA ALA A 57 4.56 -3.48 19.63
C ALA A 57 5.19 -2.08 19.82
N LEU A 58 5.20 -1.25 18.77
CA LEU A 58 5.69 0.14 18.87
C LEU A 58 4.82 1.00 19.80
N LEU A 59 3.50 0.85 19.75
CA LEU A 59 2.60 1.56 20.66
C LEU A 59 2.82 1.11 22.11
N ALA A 60 3.02 -0.18 22.34
CA ALA A 60 3.33 -0.70 23.67
C ALA A 60 4.67 -0.16 24.17
N ALA A 61 5.71 -0.15 23.32
CA ALA A 61 7.01 0.41 23.65
C ALA A 61 6.93 1.91 23.95
N TYR A 62 6.16 2.67 23.16
CA TYR A 62 5.93 4.08 23.44
C TYR A 62 5.29 4.30 24.80
N LEU A 63 4.25 3.53 25.15
CA LEU A 63 3.60 3.65 26.45
C LEU A 63 4.52 3.34 27.62
N ALA A 64 5.42 2.38 27.45
CA ALA A 64 6.35 1.94 28.51
C ALA A 64 7.56 2.86 28.68
N ASP A 65 8.05 3.51 27.61
CA ASP A 65 9.38 4.15 27.59
C ASP A 65 9.36 5.62 27.11
N LYS A 66 8.19 6.21 26.92
CA LYS A 66 8.10 7.63 26.55
C LYS A 66 8.56 8.52 27.67
N LYS A 67 9.22 9.63 27.33
CA LYS A 67 9.56 10.70 28.26
C LYS A 67 8.35 11.58 28.52
N ASP A 68 8.41 12.32 29.64
CA ASP A 68 7.35 13.29 29.96
C ASP A 68 7.21 14.33 28.82
N GLY A 69 5.98 14.44 28.31
CA GLY A 69 5.69 15.35 27.19
C GLY A 69 6.13 14.89 25.80
N GLU A 70 6.79 13.73 25.67
CA GLU A 70 7.19 13.18 24.37
C GLU A 70 5.97 12.72 23.57
N LYS A 71 5.80 13.23 22.37
CA LYS A 71 4.75 12.82 21.46
C LYS A 71 5.14 11.52 20.75
N LEU A 72 4.13 10.80 20.24
CA LEU A 72 4.35 9.55 19.51
C LEU A 72 5.20 9.78 18.26
N GLU A 73 4.94 10.86 17.52
CA GLU A 73 5.71 11.21 16.33
C GLU A 73 7.21 11.35 16.66
N ASP A 74 7.52 12.11 17.70
CA ASP A 74 8.91 12.34 18.13
C ASP A 74 9.60 11.04 18.57
N PHE A 75 8.87 10.16 19.26
CA PHE A 75 9.37 8.85 19.67
C PHE A 75 9.66 7.98 18.45
N LEU A 76 8.76 7.92 17.49
CA LEU A 76 8.91 7.13 16.27
C LEU A 76 10.05 7.64 15.40
N ASP A 77 10.13 8.93 15.14
CA ASP A 77 11.15 9.53 14.28
C ASP A 77 12.55 9.40 14.87
N ASN A 78 12.69 9.66 16.17
CA ASN A 78 14.01 9.71 16.80
C ASN A 78 14.56 8.36 17.24
N ARG A 79 13.70 7.37 17.53
CA ARG A 79 14.13 6.10 18.09
C ARG A 79 13.87 4.90 17.20
N ILE A 80 12.88 4.96 16.30
CA ILE A 80 12.44 3.81 15.54
C ILE A 80 12.79 3.96 14.04
N PHE A 81 12.32 5.02 13.41
CA PHE A 81 12.45 5.17 11.96
C PHE A 81 13.83 5.64 11.51
N LYS A 82 14.64 6.15 12.43
CA LYS A 82 15.98 6.65 12.12
C LYS A 82 16.91 5.59 11.53
N GLU A 83 16.73 4.33 11.93
CA GLU A 83 17.58 3.19 11.51
C GLU A 83 16.87 2.24 10.53
N LEU A 84 15.61 2.51 10.22
CA LEU A 84 14.85 1.66 9.31
C LEU A 84 15.18 1.98 7.86
N SER A 85 15.48 0.93 7.12
CA SER A 85 15.64 0.97 5.67
C SER A 85 14.40 0.44 4.96
N GLY A 86 14.20 0.90 3.73
CA GLY A 86 13.13 0.46 2.87
C GLY A 86 13.56 0.57 1.42
N GLU A 87 12.96 -0.28 0.59
CA GLU A 87 13.17 -0.24 -0.86
C GLU A 87 12.02 0.53 -1.51
N THR A 88 12.35 1.48 -2.37
CA THR A 88 11.39 2.22 -3.18
C THR A 88 11.47 1.74 -4.62
N ILE A 89 10.32 1.40 -5.19
CA ILE A 89 10.18 1.05 -6.61
C ILE A 89 9.32 2.12 -7.26
N GLU A 90 9.85 2.71 -8.33
CA GLU A 90 9.11 3.59 -9.24
C GLU A 90 8.54 2.77 -10.39
N PRO A 91 7.28 3.01 -10.81
CA PRO A 91 6.71 2.31 -11.93
C PRO A 91 7.36 2.77 -13.24
N THR A 92 7.59 1.86 -14.16
CA THR A 92 7.95 2.21 -15.53
C THR A 92 6.70 2.45 -16.37
N LYS A 93 6.86 3.17 -17.48
CA LYS A 93 5.74 3.39 -18.41
C LYS A 93 5.16 2.07 -18.93
N GLU A 94 5.99 1.09 -19.21
CA GLU A 94 5.55 -0.23 -19.68
C GLU A 94 4.70 -0.97 -18.64
N GLU A 95 5.09 -0.88 -17.36
CA GLU A 95 4.34 -1.49 -16.25
C GLU A 95 2.98 -0.81 -16.07
N ILE A 96 2.91 0.52 -16.20
CA ILE A 96 1.65 1.28 -16.11
C ILE A 96 0.74 0.91 -17.27
N ASP A 97 1.22 0.98 -18.51
CA ASP A 97 0.44 0.66 -19.72
C ASP A 97 -0.07 -0.81 -19.66
N GLY A 98 0.77 -1.73 -19.15
CA GLY A 98 0.39 -3.13 -18.96
C GLY A 98 -0.69 -3.32 -17.90
N PHE A 99 -0.61 -2.57 -16.79
CA PHE A 99 -1.62 -2.61 -15.76
C PHE A 99 -2.95 -2.01 -16.22
N ASP A 100 -2.92 -0.92 -16.97
CA ASP A 100 -4.11 -0.30 -17.55
C ASP A 100 -4.84 -1.28 -18.49
N ALA A 101 -4.11 -1.94 -19.39
CA ALA A 101 -4.65 -2.97 -20.27
C ALA A 101 -5.27 -4.14 -19.48
N PHE A 102 -4.62 -4.58 -18.39
CA PHE A 102 -5.19 -5.57 -17.48
C PHE A 102 -6.49 -5.08 -16.85
N MET A 103 -6.54 -3.84 -16.39
CA MET A 103 -7.73 -3.26 -15.77
C MET A 103 -8.91 -3.14 -16.72
N ASP A 104 -8.67 -2.90 -18.01
CA ASP A 104 -9.73 -2.89 -19.02
C ASP A 104 -10.35 -4.30 -19.18
N HIS A 105 -9.52 -5.34 -19.23
CA HIS A 105 -10.01 -6.72 -19.24
C HIS A 105 -10.72 -7.09 -17.94
N TYR A 106 -10.20 -6.67 -16.79
CA TYR A 106 -10.83 -6.90 -15.49
C TYR A 106 -12.22 -6.26 -15.41
N LYS A 107 -12.34 -5.00 -15.81
CA LYS A 107 -13.64 -4.29 -15.84
C LYS A 107 -14.64 -4.97 -16.78
N ALA A 108 -14.20 -5.39 -17.96
CA ALA A 108 -15.05 -6.14 -18.90
C ALA A 108 -15.51 -7.49 -18.31
N GLY A 109 -14.65 -8.15 -17.53
CA GLY A 109 -14.95 -9.41 -16.82
C GLY A 109 -16.04 -9.27 -15.75
N LEU A 110 -16.20 -8.08 -15.14
CA LEU A 110 -17.25 -7.85 -14.13
C LEU A 110 -18.67 -8.01 -14.68
N GLU A 111 -18.89 -7.78 -15.98
CA GLU A 111 -20.19 -8.01 -16.60
C GLU A 111 -20.55 -9.50 -16.65
N ILE A 112 -19.57 -10.40 -16.72
CA ILE A 112 -19.78 -11.86 -16.64
C ILE A 112 -20.25 -12.23 -15.23
N GLU A 113 -19.60 -11.70 -14.19
CA GLU A 113 -19.99 -11.93 -12.80
C GLU A 113 -21.39 -11.40 -12.51
N LYS A 114 -21.70 -10.20 -13.00
CA LYS A 114 -23.03 -9.61 -12.88
C LYS A 114 -24.10 -10.47 -13.56
N SER A 115 -23.84 -10.94 -14.77
CA SER A 115 -24.74 -11.83 -15.49
C SER A 115 -24.94 -13.15 -14.75
N ALA A 116 -23.89 -13.71 -14.13
CA ALA A 116 -24.02 -14.92 -13.32
C ALA A 116 -24.94 -14.69 -12.12
N ILE A 117 -24.80 -13.57 -11.40
CA ILE A 117 -25.65 -13.23 -10.26
C ILE A 117 -27.12 -13.06 -10.69
N GLU A 118 -27.37 -12.45 -11.83
CA GLU A 118 -28.72 -12.21 -12.34
C GLU A 118 -29.45 -13.50 -12.80
N HIS A 119 -28.72 -14.49 -13.30
CA HIS A 119 -29.29 -15.68 -13.92
C HIS A 119 -29.12 -16.97 -13.10
N MET A 120 -28.13 -17.05 -12.21
CA MET A 120 -27.95 -18.20 -11.33
C MET A 120 -28.76 -18.00 -10.04
N LYS A 121 -29.96 -18.49 -10.02
CA LYS A 121 -30.80 -18.57 -8.80
C LYS A 121 -30.41 -19.83 -8.03
N TRP A 122 -29.95 -19.66 -6.82
CA TRP A 122 -29.66 -20.74 -5.86
C TRP A 122 -30.91 -21.08 -5.07
#